data_11c1218e98462c385f0e773ed74c0f1c
#
_entry.id   11c1218e98462c385f0e773ed74c0f1c
#
_cell.length_a   1.000
_cell.length_b   1.000
_cell.length_c   1.000
_cell.angle_alpha   90.00
_cell.angle_beta   90.00
_cell.angle_gamma   90.00
#
_symmetry.space_group_name_H-M   'P 1'
#
loop_
_entity.id
_entity.type
_entity.pdbx_description
1 polymer ?
#
loop_
_entity_poly.entity_id
_entity_poly.type
_entity_poly.pdbx_seq_one_letter_code
_entity_poly.pdbx_strand_id
1 'polypeptide(L)'
;MTGWFTLGGMPTEHFVYTVHKIRDGGNYCVRSVTVTQIAEKGVCFTATMSFKRAEPSPFRFQHKLDIKKEYGPYIEAKKNMFDHPDMPSQDSWWFHNVHAPKNPNHFNPLGGLHLRKLNMKAYNEYRNPIDRRRLMMYSTRGSMPQIPASVLKAKKPKYSREANLHAIAHIYASDRNSLFVIGDHLEISADARRIATISHTVIFHVGVEELLFSNEPADEPSNAAPTERASGAADAPDPSVTERKWYMQEVWTDRAEGGRGLHRSRIWDPDTGVHLATTIQDGLVRFKDNSSPPKL
;
A
#
# COMPACT_ATOMS: atom_id res chain seq x y z
N MET A 1 -9.02 0.06 -11.38
CA MET A 1 -7.88 0.59 -12.15
C MET A 1 -6.93 -0.54 -12.48
N THR A 2 -6.44 -0.60 -13.70
CA THR A 2 -5.31 -1.46 -14.11
C THR A 2 -4.33 -0.61 -14.91
N GLY A 3 -3.06 -0.64 -14.52
CA GLY A 3 -2.00 0.14 -15.16
C GLY A 3 -0.79 -0.70 -15.49
N TRP A 4 -0.01 -0.25 -16.47
CA TRP A 4 1.22 -0.88 -16.94
C TRP A 4 2.37 0.12 -16.94
N PHE A 5 3.50 -0.29 -16.38
CA PHE A 5 4.76 0.43 -16.45
C PHE A 5 5.53 -0.07 -17.66
N THR A 6 5.77 0.79 -18.62
CA THR A 6 6.35 0.43 -19.93
C THR A 6 7.79 0.88 -20.07
N LEU A 7 8.13 2.04 -19.51
CA LEU A 7 9.50 2.59 -19.47
C LEU A 7 9.79 3.14 -18.08
N GLY A 8 11.08 3.14 -17.71
CA GLY A 8 11.53 3.83 -16.51
C GLY A 8 11.38 5.34 -16.68
N GLY A 9 10.74 6.01 -15.71
CA GLY A 9 10.70 7.47 -15.69
C GLY A 9 11.96 8.06 -15.07
N MET A 10 12.38 9.24 -15.54
CA MET A 10 13.49 10.02 -14.99
C MET A 10 12.97 10.93 -13.86
N PRO A 11 13.50 10.82 -12.62
CA PRO A 11 13.02 11.63 -11.49
C PRO A 11 13.23 13.15 -11.66
N THR A 12 14.15 13.53 -12.53
CA THR A 12 14.50 14.94 -12.82
C THR A 12 13.58 15.59 -13.84
N GLU A 13 12.75 14.82 -14.53
CA GLU A 13 11.88 15.29 -15.61
C GLU A 13 10.42 15.28 -15.18
N HIS A 14 9.67 16.26 -15.67
CA HIS A 14 8.23 16.32 -15.42
C HIS A 14 7.48 15.24 -16.16
N PHE A 15 6.52 14.60 -15.47
CA PHE A 15 5.58 13.69 -16.09
C PHE A 15 4.40 14.46 -16.68
N VAL A 16 4.06 14.14 -17.92
CA VAL A 16 2.90 14.68 -18.63
C VAL A 16 1.80 13.62 -18.64
N TYR A 17 0.65 13.97 -18.05
CA TYR A 17 -0.51 13.08 -17.93
C TYR A 17 -1.57 13.45 -18.94
N THR A 18 -1.86 12.56 -19.88
CA THR A 18 -2.93 12.73 -20.87
C THR A 18 -4.11 11.84 -20.50
N VAL A 19 -5.25 12.46 -20.20
CA VAL A 19 -6.48 11.75 -19.78
C VAL A 19 -7.43 11.68 -20.96
N HIS A 20 -7.85 10.46 -21.31
CA HIS A 20 -8.83 10.21 -22.37
C HIS A 20 -10.17 9.76 -21.77
N LYS A 21 -11.25 10.39 -22.20
CA LYS A 21 -12.61 9.95 -21.91
C LYS A 21 -12.98 8.81 -22.86
N ILE A 22 -12.99 7.58 -22.34
CA ILE A 22 -13.39 6.42 -23.13
C ILE A 22 -14.90 6.30 -23.22
N ARG A 23 -15.58 6.49 -22.05
CA ARG A 23 -17.04 6.42 -21.98
C ARG A 23 -17.57 7.28 -20.82
N ASP A 24 -18.66 7.99 -21.08
CA ASP A 24 -19.52 8.61 -20.08
C ASP A 24 -20.93 8.02 -20.21
N GLY A 25 -21.32 7.18 -19.26
CA GLY A 25 -22.66 6.62 -19.14
C GLY A 25 -23.37 7.11 -17.89
N GLY A 26 -24.66 6.81 -17.75
CA GLY A 26 -25.47 7.22 -16.60
C GLY A 26 -24.95 6.68 -15.27
N ASN A 27 -24.60 5.40 -15.22
CA ASN A 27 -24.17 4.70 -13.99
C ASN A 27 -22.70 4.31 -14.00
N TYR A 28 -22.00 4.46 -15.13
CA TYR A 28 -20.66 3.94 -15.32
C TYR A 28 -19.87 4.81 -16.29
N CYS A 29 -18.64 5.14 -15.93
CA CYS A 29 -17.72 5.83 -16.82
C CYS A 29 -16.34 5.17 -16.84
N VAL A 30 -15.60 5.37 -17.94
CA VAL A 30 -14.24 4.83 -18.14
C VAL A 30 -13.32 5.95 -18.56
N ARG A 31 -12.13 5.95 -17.99
CA ARG A 31 -11.01 6.83 -18.34
C ARG A 31 -9.78 6.00 -18.62
N SER A 32 -8.98 6.42 -19.59
CA SER A 32 -7.58 5.98 -19.67
C SER A 32 -6.65 7.16 -19.46
N VAL A 33 -5.45 6.84 -18.99
CA VAL A 33 -4.38 7.81 -18.77
C VAL A 33 -3.13 7.29 -19.42
N THR A 34 -2.45 8.16 -20.17
CA THR A 34 -1.12 7.91 -20.72
C THR A 34 -0.16 8.89 -20.07
N VAL A 35 0.98 8.41 -19.62
CA VAL A 35 2.02 9.21 -18.97
C VAL A 35 3.29 9.16 -19.81
N THR A 36 3.80 10.35 -20.16
CA THR A 36 5.02 10.53 -20.95
C THR A 36 5.97 11.52 -20.27
N GLN A 37 7.22 11.56 -20.72
CA GLN A 37 8.20 12.60 -20.38
C GLN A 37 8.77 13.20 -21.66
N ILE A 38 9.16 14.48 -21.64
CA ILE A 38 9.63 15.20 -22.83
C ILE A 38 10.95 14.61 -23.36
N ALA A 39 11.86 14.24 -22.44
CA ALA A 39 13.16 13.69 -22.77
C ALA A 39 13.10 12.23 -23.26
N GLU A 40 12.06 11.48 -22.91
CA GLU A 40 11.90 10.07 -23.23
C GLU A 40 10.95 9.89 -24.43
N LYS A 41 11.42 9.16 -25.45
CA LYS A 41 10.58 8.80 -26.59
C LYS A 41 9.71 7.61 -26.25
N GLY A 42 8.56 7.85 -25.63
CA GLY A 42 7.60 6.79 -25.37
C GLY A 42 6.70 7.03 -24.18
N VAL A 43 5.88 6.04 -23.91
CA VAL A 43 4.94 6.03 -22.79
C VAL A 43 5.64 5.38 -21.60
N CYS A 44 5.72 6.09 -20.47
CA CYS A 44 6.30 5.56 -19.23
C CYS A 44 5.27 4.69 -18.47
N PHE A 45 4.02 5.10 -18.52
CA PHE A 45 2.94 4.40 -17.84
C PHE A 45 1.62 4.62 -18.57
N THR A 46 0.76 3.61 -18.57
CA THR A 46 -0.63 3.74 -19.02
C THR A 46 -1.56 3.04 -18.05
N ALA A 47 -2.76 3.58 -17.88
CA ALA A 47 -3.78 2.97 -17.04
C ALA A 47 -5.18 3.15 -17.62
N THR A 48 -6.04 2.17 -17.35
CA THR A 48 -7.48 2.28 -17.56
C THR A 48 -8.20 2.12 -16.23
N MET A 49 -9.16 2.99 -15.98
CA MET A 49 -9.94 2.98 -14.75
C MET A 49 -11.43 3.17 -15.04
N SER A 50 -12.25 2.43 -14.32
CA SER A 50 -13.69 2.52 -14.36
C SER A 50 -14.23 3.05 -13.05
N PHE A 51 -15.31 3.79 -13.15
CA PHE A 51 -16.03 4.35 -12.01
C PHE A 51 -17.51 3.98 -12.16
N LYS A 52 -18.06 3.41 -11.11
CA LYS A 52 -19.46 3.04 -11.04
C LYS A 52 -20.15 3.88 -9.95
N ARG A 53 -21.36 4.31 -10.19
CA ARG A 53 -22.19 4.91 -9.12
C ARG A 53 -22.55 3.86 -8.09
N ALA A 54 -22.64 4.28 -6.83
CA ALA A 54 -23.19 3.45 -5.77
C ALA A 54 -24.66 3.13 -6.08
N GLU A 55 -25.02 1.89 -5.84
CA GLU A 55 -26.41 1.41 -5.98
C GLU A 55 -26.73 0.43 -4.83
N PRO A 56 -27.98 0.34 -4.40
CA PRO A 56 -28.40 -0.65 -3.42
C PRO A 56 -28.08 -2.08 -3.90
N SER A 57 -27.65 -2.94 -2.98
CA SER A 57 -27.42 -4.35 -3.26
C SER A 57 -28.33 -5.22 -2.40
N PRO A 58 -28.99 -6.23 -2.95
CA PRO A 58 -29.82 -7.17 -2.18
C PRO A 58 -28.98 -8.15 -1.34
N PHE A 59 -27.69 -8.19 -1.56
CA PHE A 59 -26.76 -9.05 -0.80
C PHE A 59 -25.46 -8.31 -0.50
N ARG A 60 -24.79 -8.74 0.59
CA ARG A 60 -23.44 -8.36 0.94
C ARG A 60 -22.63 -9.63 1.19
N PHE A 61 -21.59 -9.84 0.40
CA PHE A 61 -20.73 -11.00 0.47
C PHE A 61 -19.28 -10.61 0.30
N GLN A 62 -18.41 -11.14 1.15
CA GLN A 62 -16.96 -10.97 1.08
C GLN A 62 -16.25 -12.22 1.57
N HIS A 63 -14.95 -12.32 1.35
CA HIS A 63 -14.12 -13.33 2.01
C HIS A 63 -14.27 -13.22 3.53
N LYS A 64 -14.59 -14.34 4.18
CA LYS A 64 -14.71 -14.37 5.64
C LYS A 64 -13.32 -14.50 6.25
N LEU A 65 -12.84 -13.42 6.84
CA LEU A 65 -11.62 -13.36 7.62
C LEU A 65 -11.95 -12.75 8.98
N ASP A 66 -11.79 -13.52 10.03
CA ASP A 66 -11.80 -13.00 11.39
C ASP A 66 -10.40 -12.46 11.71
N ILE A 67 -10.22 -11.15 11.47
CA ILE A 67 -8.92 -10.49 11.61
C ILE A 67 -8.40 -10.60 13.06
N LYS A 68 -9.27 -10.46 14.05
CA LYS A 68 -8.88 -10.54 15.46
C LYS A 68 -8.40 -11.94 15.83
N LYS A 69 -9.06 -12.97 15.34
CA LYS A 69 -8.68 -14.35 15.58
C LYS A 69 -7.40 -14.73 14.84
N GLU A 70 -7.30 -14.37 13.57
CA GLU A 70 -6.19 -14.79 12.70
C GLU A 70 -4.93 -13.95 12.94
N TYR A 71 -5.08 -12.63 13.08
CA TYR A 71 -3.99 -11.68 13.09
C TYR A 71 -3.88 -10.84 14.37
N GLY A 72 -4.87 -10.91 15.27
CA GLY A 72 -4.87 -10.18 16.53
C GLY A 72 -3.56 -10.33 17.31
N PRO A 73 -3.03 -11.56 17.52
CA PRO A 73 -1.78 -11.76 18.24
C PRO A 73 -0.57 -10.99 17.68
N TYR A 74 -0.58 -10.68 16.38
CA TYR A 74 0.51 -9.94 15.71
C TYR A 74 0.26 -8.44 15.70
N ILE A 75 -1.00 -8.00 15.57
CA ILE A 75 -1.41 -6.59 15.63
C ILE A 75 -1.22 -6.07 17.05
N GLU A 76 -1.68 -6.82 18.04
CA GLU A 76 -1.66 -6.48 19.46
C GLU A 76 -0.34 -6.83 20.16
N ALA A 77 0.65 -7.38 19.43
CA ALA A 77 1.98 -7.70 19.95
C ALA A 77 2.70 -6.47 20.53
N LYS A 78 2.29 -5.28 20.13
CA LYS A 78 2.73 -3.99 20.68
C LYS A 78 1.53 -3.21 21.21
N LYS A 79 1.76 -2.47 22.29
CA LYS A 79 0.73 -1.66 22.94
C LYS A 79 0.23 -0.53 22.04
N ASN A 80 1.13 0.03 21.22
CA ASN A 80 0.82 1.09 20.29
C ASN A 80 1.29 0.68 18.88
N MET A 81 0.52 1.05 17.86
CA MET A 81 0.89 0.75 16.46
C MET A 81 2.23 1.38 16.06
N PHE A 82 2.59 2.51 16.62
CA PHE A 82 3.88 3.16 16.37
C PHE A 82 5.08 2.41 16.96
N ASP A 83 4.86 1.47 17.88
CA ASP A 83 5.93 0.62 18.43
C ASP A 83 6.30 -0.54 17.50
N HIS A 84 5.49 -0.82 16.49
CA HIS A 84 5.87 -1.73 15.41
C HIS A 84 6.92 -1.06 14.52
N PRO A 85 7.87 -1.84 13.96
CA PRO A 85 8.91 -1.30 13.10
C PRO A 85 8.35 -0.47 11.95
N ASP A 86 8.88 0.73 11.76
CA ASP A 86 8.62 1.53 10.58
C ASP A 86 9.18 0.83 9.34
N MET A 87 8.46 0.90 8.25
CA MET A 87 8.85 0.25 7.01
C MET A 87 9.45 1.29 6.07
N PRO A 88 10.69 1.10 5.58
CA PRO A 88 11.27 2.03 4.62
C PRO A 88 10.50 2.01 3.30
N SER A 89 10.68 3.04 2.48
CA SER A 89 10.09 3.12 1.14
C SER A 89 10.52 1.94 0.24
N GLN A 90 11.66 1.33 0.56
CA GLN A 90 12.20 0.13 -0.09
C GLN A 90 12.63 -0.88 0.99
N ASP A 91 11.69 -1.71 1.45
CA ASP A 91 11.92 -2.75 2.47
C ASP A 91 12.50 -4.02 1.82
N SER A 92 13.75 -3.92 1.36
CA SER A 92 14.46 -5.00 0.68
C SER A 92 15.62 -5.54 1.53
N TRP A 93 16.05 -6.78 1.26
CA TRP A 93 17.23 -7.37 1.87
C TRP A 93 18.46 -6.46 1.70
N TRP A 94 18.64 -5.91 0.50
CA TRP A 94 19.75 -5.00 0.20
C TRP A 94 19.71 -3.75 1.07
N PHE A 95 18.51 -3.16 1.26
CA PHE A 95 18.38 -2.00 2.13
C PHE A 95 18.85 -2.30 3.55
N HIS A 96 18.39 -3.39 4.14
CA HIS A 96 18.70 -3.72 5.54
C HIS A 96 20.13 -4.21 5.76
N ASN A 97 20.70 -4.95 4.81
CA ASN A 97 21.99 -5.62 5.00
C ASN A 97 23.17 -4.93 4.33
N VAL A 98 22.93 -4.02 3.38
CA VAL A 98 23.97 -3.32 2.63
C VAL A 98 23.89 -1.81 2.80
N HIS A 99 22.70 -1.22 2.60
CA HIS A 99 22.54 0.23 2.60
C HIS A 99 22.48 0.81 4.02
N ALA A 100 21.56 0.35 4.85
CA ALA A 100 21.35 0.88 6.19
C ALA A 100 22.59 0.77 7.11
N PRO A 101 23.37 -0.35 7.11
CA PRO A 101 24.60 -0.41 7.91
C PRO A 101 25.66 0.62 7.51
N LYS A 102 25.72 1.00 6.23
CA LYS A 102 26.64 2.02 5.72
C LYS A 102 26.13 3.45 5.90
N ASN A 103 24.81 3.60 6.09
CA ASN A 103 24.14 4.87 6.20
C ASN A 103 23.14 4.85 7.37
N PRO A 104 23.61 4.74 8.62
CA PRO A 104 22.75 4.49 9.77
C PRO A 104 21.73 5.60 10.03
N ASN A 105 22.01 6.83 9.57
CA ASN A 105 21.12 7.98 9.70
C ASN A 105 20.20 8.15 8.48
N HIS A 106 20.33 7.31 7.46
CA HIS A 106 19.55 7.40 6.25
C HIS A 106 18.38 6.41 6.31
N PHE A 107 17.36 6.76 7.04
CA PHE A 107 16.06 6.13 6.92
C PHE A 107 15.24 6.91 5.88
N ASN A 108 14.83 6.25 4.82
CA ASN A 108 13.97 6.83 3.79
C ASN A 108 12.52 6.38 4.01
N PRO A 109 11.73 7.09 4.83
CA PRO A 109 10.34 6.74 5.08
C PRO A 109 9.50 6.96 3.81
N LEU A 110 8.39 6.28 3.74
CA LEU A 110 7.42 6.57 2.70
C LEU A 110 6.80 7.95 2.93
N GLY A 111 6.91 8.85 1.95
CA GLY A 111 6.29 10.16 2.02
C GLY A 111 4.77 10.04 2.10
N GLY A 112 4.12 10.85 2.95
CA GLY A 112 2.67 10.93 3.07
C GLY A 112 1.98 9.79 3.84
N LEU A 113 2.66 8.70 4.15
CA LEU A 113 2.11 7.58 4.91
C LEU A 113 3.03 7.15 6.06
N HIS A 114 2.41 6.75 7.18
CA HIS A 114 3.03 5.85 8.14
C HIS A 114 2.80 4.43 7.64
N LEU A 115 3.85 3.63 7.63
CA LEU A 115 3.79 2.24 7.21
C LEU A 115 4.48 1.38 8.27
N ARG A 116 3.76 0.44 8.90
CA ARG A 116 4.25 -0.41 9.98
C ARG A 116 4.26 -1.87 9.54
N LYS A 117 5.38 -2.53 9.78
CA LYS A 117 5.57 -3.96 9.47
C LYS A 117 5.24 -4.80 10.69
N LEU A 118 4.27 -5.70 10.56
CA LEU A 118 3.98 -6.66 11.62
C LEU A 118 4.95 -7.84 11.55
N ASN A 119 5.32 -8.35 12.72
CA ASN A 119 6.21 -9.52 12.79
C ASN A 119 5.42 -10.81 12.56
N MET A 120 5.47 -11.32 11.34
CA MET A 120 4.78 -12.54 10.91
C MET A 120 5.69 -13.79 10.96
N LYS A 121 6.84 -13.74 11.63
CA LYS A 121 7.79 -14.86 11.66
C LYS A 121 7.14 -16.14 12.18
N ALA A 122 6.51 -16.09 13.34
CA ALA A 122 5.86 -17.25 13.94
C ALA A 122 4.66 -17.76 13.10
N TYR A 123 3.92 -16.85 12.45
CA TYR A 123 2.84 -17.22 11.53
C TYR A 123 3.35 -18.00 10.32
N ASN A 124 4.49 -17.61 9.77
CA ASN A 124 5.03 -18.13 8.51
C ASN A 124 5.98 -19.35 8.70
N GLU A 125 6.40 -19.66 9.92
CA GLU A 125 7.51 -20.59 10.23
C GLU A 125 7.34 -21.97 9.59
N TYR A 126 6.12 -22.51 9.64
CA TYR A 126 5.82 -23.87 9.13
C TYR A 126 4.90 -23.85 7.90
N ARG A 127 4.75 -22.66 7.26
CA ARG A 127 3.87 -22.53 6.09
C ARG A 127 4.66 -22.63 4.80
N ASN A 128 4.05 -23.25 3.79
CA ASN A 128 4.59 -23.20 2.43
C ASN A 128 4.66 -21.73 1.95
N PRO A 129 5.59 -21.40 1.05
CA PRO A 129 5.76 -20.03 0.54
C PRO A 129 4.47 -19.37 0.06
N ILE A 130 3.58 -20.10 -0.61
CA ILE A 130 2.28 -19.59 -1.11
C ILE A 130 1.26 -19.30 0.00
N ASP A 131 1.41 -19.96 1.17
CA ASP A 131 0.53 -19.80 2.33
C ASP A 131 1.04 -18.75 3.30
N ARG A 132 2.27 -18.27 3.11
CA ARG A 132 2.87 -17.21 3.93
C ARG A 132 2.17 -15.89 3.72
N ARG A 133 2.17 -15.05 4.75
CA ARG A 133 1.58 -13.71 4.74
C ARG A 133 2.58 -12.68 5.25
N ARG A 134 2.55 -11.51 4.62
CA ARG A 134 3.11 -10.28 5.16
C ARG A 134 1.95 -9.37 5.51
N LEU A 135 1.98 -8.79 6.70
CA LEU A 135 1.00 -7.79 7.11
C LEU A 135 1.68 -6.44 7.28
N MET A 136 1.02 -5.43 6.74
CA MET A 136 1.41 -4.03 6.87
C MET A 136 0.22 -3.25 7.39
N MET A 137 0.46 -2.41 8.40
CA MET A 137 -0.51 -1.41 8.85
C MET A 137 -0.09 -0.06 8.30
N TYR A 138 -1.05 0.71 7.80
CA TYR A 138 -0.74 2.04 7.29
C TYR A 138 -1.81 3.06 7.64
N SER A 139 -1.38 4.31 7.75
CA SER A 139 -2.21 5.49 7.96
C SER A 139 -1.55 6.70 7.29
N THR A 140 -2.26 7.81 7.17
CA THR A 140 -1.69 9.03 6.57
C THR A 140 -0.78 9.76 7.55
N ARG A 141 0.24 10.46 7.03
CA ARG A 141 0.99 11.49 7.74
C ARG A 141 0.30 12.82 7.51
N GLY A 142 -0.06 13.50 8.60
CA GLY A 142 -0.80 14.75 8.53
C GLY A 142 -2.28 14.56 8.16
N SER A 143 -2.95 15.68 8.05
CA SER A 143 -4.41 15.72 7.84
C SER A 143 -4.80 15.46 6.40
N MET A 144 -5.86 14.67 6.23
CA MET A 144 -6.53 14.51 4.94
C MET A 144 -7.76 15.44 4.87
N PRO A 145 -8.10 15.97 3.68
CA PRO A 145 -9.31 16.76 3.52
C PRO A 145 -10.55 15.99 3.96
N GLN A 146 -11.34 16.59 4.84
CA GLN A 146 -12.54 15.94 5.35
C GLN A 146 -13.72 16.13 4.41
N ILE A 147 -14.52 15.08 4.28
CA ILE A 147 -15.79 15.16 3.54
C ILE A 147 -16.89 15.49 4.55
N PRO A 148 -17.62 16.62 4.37
CA PRO A 148 -18.68 16.97 5.28
C PRO A 148 -19.73 15.85 5.43
N ALA A 149 -20.19 15.60 6.64
CA ALA A 149 -21.18 14.56 6.93
C ALA A 149 -22.49 14.77 6.13
N SER A 150 -22.83 16.01 5.81
CA SER A 150 -23.96 16.34 4.93
C SER A 150 -23.80 15.80 3.51
N VAL A 151 -22.56 15.76 3.00
CA VAL A 151 -22.25 15.21 1.67
C VAL A 151 -22.32 13.69 1.72
N LEU A 152 -21.78 13.05 2.75
CA LEU A 152 -21.81 11.59 2.93
C LEU A 152 -23.24 11.04 3.08
N LYS A 153 -24.12 11.80 3.76
CA LYS A 153 -25.51 11.42 4.01
C LYS A 153 -26.48 11.82 2.87
N ALA A 154 -26.00 12.50 1.84
CA ALA A 154 -26.85 12.93 0.75
C ALA A 154 -27.36 11.74 -0.09
N LYS A 155 -28.64 11.74 -0.50
CA LYS A 155 -29.23 10.71 -1.38
C LYS A 155 -28.46 10.54 -2.72
N LYS A 156 -27.79 11.60 -3.19
CA LYS A 156 -26.92 11.61 -4.37
C LYS A 156 -25.66 12.41 -4.02
N PRO A 157 -24.71 11.79 -3.33
CA PRO A 157 -23.51 12.50 -2.93
C PRO A 157 -22.73 12.96 -4.15
N LYS A 158 -22.35 14.24 -4.15
CA LYS A 158 -21.37 14.78 -5.08
C LYS A 158 -20.04 14.78 -4.33
N TYR A 159 -19.27 13.73 -4.51
CA TYR A 159 -17.93 13.68 -3.95
C TYR A 159 -17.04 14.67 -4.68
N SER A 160 -16.35 15.47 -3.90
CA SER A 160 -15.38 16.44 -4.37
C SER A 160 -14.03 15.76 -4.69
N ARG A 161 -13.08 16.55 -5.13
CA ARG A 161 -11.69 16.13 -5.35
C ARG A 161 -11.07 15.46 -4.11
N GLU A 162 -11.47 15.93 -2.93
CA GLU A 162 -10.96 15.49 -1.63
C GLU A 162 -11.27 14.02 -1.39
N ALA A 163 -12.44 13.54 -1.76
CA ALA A 163 -12.83 12.13 -1.65
C ALA A 163 -11.87 11.20 -2.41
N ASN A 164 -11.42 11.62 -3.58
CA ASN A 164 -10.49 10.85 -4.40
C ASN A 164 -9.10 10.74 -3.76
N LEU A 165 -8.67 11.71 -2.93
CA LEU A 165 -7.37 11.66 -2.27
C LEU A 165 -7.28 10.48 -1.30
N HIS A 166 -8.37 10.18 -0.59
CA HIS A 166 -8.43 8.99 0.29
C HIS A 166 -8.25 7.70 -0.52
N ALA A 167 -8.96 7.54 -1.63
CA ALA A 167 -8.80 6.38 -2.51
C ALA A 167 -7.38 6.30 -3.11
N ILE A 168 -6.79 7.44 -3.50
CA ILE A 168 -5.42 7.51 -4.02
C ILE A 168 -4.40 7.12 -2.96
N ALA A 169 -4.60 7.49 -1.69
CA ALA A 169 -3.72 7.08 -0.59
C ALA A 169 -3.69 5.54 -0.42
N HIS A 170 -4.83 4.86 -0.57
CA HIS A 170 -4.87 3.38 -0.59
C HIS A 170 -4.16 2.79 -1.81
N ILE A 171 -4.33 3.38 -3.01
CA ILE A 171 -3.60 2.95 -4.22
C ILE A 171 -2.10 3.12 -4.01
N TYR A 172 -1.67 4.25 -3.44
CA TYR A 172 -0.27 4.53 -3.15
C TYR A 172 0.32 3.56 -2.13
N ALA A 173 -0.42 3.24 -1.05
CA ALA A 173 -0.01 2.26 -0.07
C ALA A 173 0.14 0.86 -0.68
N SER A 174 -0.78 0.46 -1.57
CA SER A 174 -0.86 -0.88 -2.14
C SER A 174 0.30 -1.23 -3.07
N ASP A 175 0.98 -0.23 -3.64
CA ASP A 175 2.15 -0.43 -4.50
C ASP A 175 3.44 -0.61 -3.69
N ARG A 176 3.45 -0.23 -2.41
CA ARG A 176 4.69 -0.19 -1.63
C ARG A 176 5.11 -1.55 -1.12
N ASN A 177 6.41 -1.83 -1.35
CA ASN A 177 7.07 -3.06 -0.89
C ASN A 177 6.41 -4.36 -1.37
N SER A 178 5.53 -4.28 -2.35
CA SER A 178 4.68 -5.37 -2.82
C SER A 178 5.47 -6.55 -3.37
N LEU A 179 6.29 -6.35 -4.38
CA LEU A 179 7.04 -7.43 -5.05
C LEU A 179 8.17 -8.01 -4.20
N PHE A 180 8.65 -7.29 -3.18
CA PHE A 180 9.69 -7.82 -2.27
C PHE A 180 9.19 -9.02 -1.46
N VAL A 181 7.87 -9.16 -1.28
CA VAL A 181 7.27 -10.33 -0.63
C VAL A 181 7.66 -11.64 -1.30
N ILE A 182 7.88 -11.63 -2.62
CA ILE A 182 8.21 -12.83 -3.40
C ILE A 182 9.54 -13.40 -2.93
N GLY A 183 10.59 -12.59 -2.90
CA GLY A 183 11.89 -13.01 -2.40
C GLY A 183 11.87 -13.42 -0.92
N ASP A 184 11.11 -12.68 -0.10
CA ASP A 184 11.02 -12.98 1.34
C ASP A 184 10.29 -14.29 1.62
N HIS A 185 9.18 -14.56 0.93
CA HIS A 185 8.43 -15.80 1.10
C HIS A 185 9.18 -17.03 0.57
N LEU A 186 9.98 -16.84 -0.49
CA LEU A 186 10.85 -17.88 -1.05
C LEU A 186 12.21 -17.99 -0.32
N GLU A 187 12.51 -17.11 0.64
CA GLU A 187 13.77 -17.06 1.41
C GLU A 187 15.01 -16.81 0.53
N ILE A 188 14.84 -16.14 -0.62
CA ILE A 188 15.90 -15.84 -1.58
C ILE A 188 16.11 -14.33 -1.80
N SER A 189 15.64 -13.49 -0.88
CA SER A 189 15.75 -12.01 -0.99
C SER A 189 17.20 -11.52 -1.12
N ALA A 190 18.17 -12.24 -0.54
CA ALA A 190 19.59 -11.91 -0.67
C ALA A 190 20.13 -12.01 -2.10
N ASP A 191 19.49 -12.84 -2.91
CA ASP A 191 19.89 -13.09 -4.29
C ASP A 191 19.18 -12.20 -5.31
N ALA A 192 18.29 -11.31 -4.86
CA ALA A 192 17.56 -10.39 -5.72
C ALA A 192 18.52 -9.46 -6.50
N ARG A 193 18.33 -9.39 -7.83
CA ARG A 193 19.11 -8.54 -8.73
C ARG A 193 18.30 -7.41 -9.31
N ARG A 194 17.08 -7.68 -9.72
CA ARG A 194 16.18 -6.68 -10.29
C ARG A 194 14.75 -7.04 -9.95
N ILE A 195 14.05 -6.07 -9.38
CA ILE A 195 12.62 -6.16 -9.09
C ILE A 195 11.99 -4.89 -9.66
N ALA A 196 10.95 -5.07 -10.48
CA ALA A 196 10.21 -3.96 -11.08
C ALA A 196 8.77 -4.37 -11.36
N THR A 197 7.82 -3.52 -11.03
CA THR A 197 6.41 -3.71 -11.37
C THR A 197 6.23 -3.59 -12.88
N ILE A 198 5.53 -4.53 -13.48
CA ILE A 198 5.08 -4.51 -14.88
C ILE A 198 3.65 -3.99 -14.93
N SER A 199 2.76 -4.56 -14.12
CA SER A 199 1.38 -4.10 -14.03
C SER A 199 0.89 -4.00 -12.59
N HIS A 200 -0.06 -3.10 -12.36
CA HIS A 200 -0.71 -2.91 -11.08
C HIS A 200 -2.22 -2.76 -11.25
N THR A 201 -2.98 -3.65 -10.64
CA THR A 201 -4.44 -3.62 -10.63
C THR A 201 -4.93 -3.36 -9.21
N VAL A 202 -5.87 -2.43 -9.07
CA VAL A 202 -6.58 -2.13 -7.81
C VAL A 202 -8.08 -2.14 -8.07
N ILE A 203 -8.82 -2.91 -7.28
CA ILE A 203 -10.26 -3.05 -7.34
C ILE A 203 -10.83 -2.69 -5.96
N PHE A 204 -11.49 -1.55 -5.85
CA PHE A 204 -12.23 -1.18 -4.64
C PHE A 204 -13.58 -1.91 -4.62
N HIS A 205 -13.97 -2.42 -3.45
CA HIS A 205 -15.19 -3.17 -3.21
C HIS A 205 -16.24 -2.33 -2.47
N VAL A 206 -15.87 -1.16 -2.01
CA VAL A 206 -16.66 -0.28 -1.13
C VAL A 206 -16.77 1.12 -1.71
N GLY A 207 -17.67 1.90 -1.15
CA GLY A 207 -17.76 3.34 -1.43
C GLY A 207 -16.63 4.13 -0.76
N VAL A 208 -16.52 5.40 -1.12
CA VAL A 208 -15.46 6.28 -0.60
C VAL A 208 -15.59 6.50 0.91
N GLU A 209 -16.79 6.43 1.44
CA GLU A 209 -17.09 6.58 2.87
C GLU A 209 -16.39 5.56 3.76
N GLU A 210 -16.09 4.38 3.23
CA GLU A 210 -15.35 3.33 3.95
C GLU A 210 -13.82 3.43 3.76
N LEU A 211 -13.38 4.35 2.87
CA LEU A 211 -11.96 4.59 2.56
C LEU A 211 -11.37 5.81 3.30
N LEU A 212 -12.18 6.48 4.14
CA LEU A 212 -11.78 7.74 4.74
C LEU A 212 -10.75 7.54 5.85
N PHE A 213 -9.63 8.23 5.73
CA PHE A 213 -8.68 8.40 6.83
C PHE A 213 -9.22 9.45 7.81
N SER A 214 -9.07 9.22 9.11
CA SER A 214 -9.31 10.23 10.12
C SER A 214 -8.23 11.32 10.05
N ASN A 215 -8.59 12.54 10.38
CA ASN A 215 -7.60 13.59 10.57
C ASN A 215 -6.82 13.37 11.86
N GLU A 216 -5.53 13.70 11.80
CA GLU A 216 -4.79 14.01 13.02
C GLU A 216 -5.29 15.33 13.62
N PRO A 217 -5.24 15.50 14.94
CA PRO A 217 -5.34 16.82 15.55
C PRO A 217 -4.28 17.75 14.93
N ALA A 218 -4.63 19.02 14.75
CA ALA A 218 -3.85 19.99 13.99
C ALA A 218 -2.47 20.37 14.60
N ASP A 219 -2.03 19.76 15.67
CA ASP A 219 -0.93 20.20 16.50
C ASP A 219 0.44 19.54 16.27
N GLU A 220 0.63 18.76 15.20
CA GLU A 220 2.00 18.42 14.81
C GLU A 220 2.55 19.49 13.84
N PRO A 221 3.68 20.18 14.18
CA PRO A 221 4.31 21.12 13.27
C PRO A 221 4.84 20.35 12.04
N SER A 222 4.23 20.56 10.89
CA SER A 222 4.76 20.13 9.62
C SER A 222 6.05 20.91 9.34
N ASN A 223 7.21 20.30 9.45
CA ASN A 223 8.56 20.78 9.15
C ASN A 223 9.49 20.89 10.37
N ALA A 224 9.63 19.83 11.14
CA ALA A 224 10.86 19.67 11.90
C ALA A 224 11.79 18.73 11.13
N ALA A 225 12.90 19.29 10.63
CA ALA A 225 14.11 18.53 10.34
C ALA A 225 14.42 17.64 11.57
N PRO A 226 15.06 16.46 11.40
CA PRO A 226 15.34 15.57 12.51
C PRO A 226 16.27 16.27 13.50
N THR A 227 15.68 16.94 14.48
CA THR A 227 16.39 17.40 15.67
C THR A 227 16.55 16.19 16.57
N GLU A 228 17.77 15.96 16.98
CA GLU A 228 18.21 14.97 17.94
C GLU A 228 17.25 14.91 19.13
N ARG A 229 16.53 13.78 19.30
CA ARG A 229 15.77 13.53 20.52
C ARG A 229 16.79 13.28 21.63
N ALA A 230 16.86 14.25 22.55
CA ALA A 230 17.54 14.08 23.81
C ALA A 230 16.93 12.87 24.57
N SER A 231 17.79 11.98 24.99
CA SER A 231 17.47 10.83 25.83
C SER A 231 16.91 11.30 27.18
N GLY A 232 15.72 10.83 27.54
CA GLY A 232 15.28 10.80 28.94
C GLY A 232 14.02 11.58 29.25
N ALA A 233 12.87 10.97 28.97
CA ALA A 233 11.66 11.02 29.77
C ALA A 233 10.68 10.01 29.16
N ALA A 234 10.13 9.11 29.97
CA ALA A 234 9.05 8.22 29.57
C ALA A 234 7.79 9.08 29.44
N ASP A 235 7.50 9.54 28.23
CA ASP A 235 6.31 10.32 27.94
C ASP A 235 5.06 9.45 28.06
N ALA A 236 4.07 9.98 28.76
CA ALA A 236 2.71 9.44 28.75
C ALA A 236 2.23 9.36 27.28
N PRO A 237 1.50 8.31 26.89
CA PRO A 237 1.01 8.17 25.53
C PRO A 237 0.16 9.39 25.16
N ASP A 238 0.52 10.07 24.08
CA ASP A 238 -0.23 11.19 23.52
C ASP A 238 -1.65 10.69 23.18
N PRO A 239 -2.71 11.23 23.83
CA PRO A 239 -4.08 10.81 23.58
C PRO A 239 -4.51 11.04 22.11
N SER A 240 -3.84 11.92 21.35
CA SER A 240 -4.10 12.16 19.93
C SER A 240 -3.70 10.98 19.04
N VAL A 241 -2.80 10.13 19.50
CA VAL A 241 -2.31 8.94 18.77
C VAL A 241 -3.37 7.83 18.75
N THR A 242 -4.33 7.83 19.67
CA THR A 242 -5.36 6.78 19.80
C THR A 242 -6.52 6.91 18.82
N GLU A 243 -6.68 8.05 18.15
CA GLU A 243 -7.79 8.29 17.22
C GLU A 243 -7.44 8.11 15.73
N ARG A 244 -6.19 7.81 15.42
CA ARG A 244 -5.73 7.64 14.03
C ARG A 244 -6.32 6.37 13.45
N LYS A 245 -6.95 6.49 12.26
CA LYS A 245 -7.45 5.34 11.51
C LYS A 245 -6.30 4.60 10.83
N TRP A 246 -6.16 3.33 11.16
CA TRP A 246 -5.23 2.42 10.51
C TRP A 246 -5.95 1.46 9.58
N TYR A 247 -5.30 1.11 8.47
CA TYR A 247 -5.74 0.11 7.54
C TYR A 247 -4.70 -1.00 7.45
N MET A 248 -5.17 -2.21 7.19
CA MET A 248 -4.32 -3.39 7.09
C MET A 248 -4.21 -3.84 5.64
N GLN A 249 -2.99 -4.09 5.18
CA GLN A 249 -2.73 -4.76 3.92
C GLN A 249 -2.15 -6.15 4.20
N GLU A 250 -2.88 -7.17 3.78
CA GLU A 250 -2.51 -8.58 3.79
C GLU A 250 -1.89 -8.93 2.43
N VAL A 251 -0.64 -9.41 2.41
CA VAL A 251 0.15 -9.58 1.18
C VAL A 251 0.68 -11.01 1.08
N TRP A 252 0.61 -11.58 -0.14
CA TRP A 252 1.18 -12.90 -0.46
C TRP A 252 1.58 -12.99 -1.94
N THR A 253 2.21 -14.12 -2.32
CA THR A 253 2.51 -14.48 -3.71
C THR A 253 1.90 -15.84 -4.04
N ASP A 254 1.30 -15.96 -5.22
CA ASP A 254 0.75 -17.23 -5.69
C ASP A 254 1.75 -17.99 -6.58
N ARG A 255 2.61 -17.27 -7.29
CA ARG A 255 3.55 -17.87 -8.25
C ARG A 255 4.73 -16.94 -8.56
N ALA A 256 5.91 -17.55 -8.71
CA ALA A 256 7.08 -16.88 -9.27
C ALA A 256 7.85 -17.89 -10.13
N GLU A 257 8.08 -17.57 -11.42
CA GLU A 257 8.77 -18.40 -12.37
C GLU A 257 9.18 -17.58 -13.61
N GLY A 258 10.24 -18.00 -14.34
CA GLY A 258 10.64 -17.37 -15.60
C GLY A 258 11.05 -15.91 -15.47
N GLY A 259 11.59 -15.50 -14.33
CA GLY A 259 11.98 -14.11 -14.07
C GLY A 259 10.81 -13.18 -13.79
N ARG A 260 9.61 -13.72 -13.51
CA ARG A 260 8.38 -12.99 -13.14
C ARG A 260 7.84 -13.50 -11.82
N GLY A 261 7.06 -12.66 -11.15
CA GLY A 261 6.37 -13.03 -9.93
C GLY A 261 5.07 -12.27 -9.77
N LEU A 262 4.10 -12.94 -9.18
CA LEU A 262 2.76 -12.40 -8.92
C LEU A 262 2.63 -12.04 -7.44
N HIS A 263 2.40 -10.76 -7.17
CA HIS A 263 1.99 -10.25 -5.86
C HIS A 263 0.48 -10.12 -5.83
N ARG A 264 -0.10 -10.52 -4.71
CA ARG A 264 -1.52 -10.26 -4.40
C ARG A 264 -1.64 -9.63 -3.03
N SER A 265 -2.64 -8.78 -2.87
CA SER A 265 -3.01 -8.30 -1.55
C SER A 265 -4.50 -8.01 -1.42
N ARG A 266 -4.93 -7.95 -0.15
CA ARG A 266 -6.22 -7.42 0.27
C ARG A 266 -5.99 -6.28 1.24
N ILE A 267 -6.77 -5.24 1.07
CA ILE A 267 -6.82 -4.13 2.01
C ILE A 267 -8.06 -4.30 2.87
N TRP A 268 -7.88 -4.21 4.18
CA TRP A 268 -8.91 -4.40 5.18
C TRP A 268 -9.04 -3.18 6.07
N ASP A 269 -10.26 -2.92 6.51
CA ASP A 269 -10.50 -2.18 7.74
C ASP A 269 -10.39 -3.17 8.92
N PRO A 270 -9.36 -3.10 9.76
CA PRO A 270 -9.15 -4.08 10.82
C PRO A 270 -10.19 -3.97 11.94
N ASP A 271 -10.82 -2.81 12.12
CA ASP A 271 -11.82 -2.57 13.18
C ASP A 271 -13.17 -3.20 12.84
N THR A 272 -13.56 -3.12 11.57
CA THR A 272 -14.86 -3.60 11.07
C THR A 272 -14.78 -4.94 10.35
N GLY A 273 -13.58 -5.39 9.96
CA GLY A 273 -13.37 -6.59 9.15
C GLY A 273 -13.84 -6.43 7.70
N VAL A 274 -14.08 -5.22 7.23
CA VAL A 274 -14.52 -4.96 5.86
C VAL A 274 -13.35 -5.08 4.88
N HIS A 275 -13.54 -5.86 3.81
CA HIS A 275 -12.61 -5.99 2.69
C HIS A 275 -12.78 -4.81 1.74
N LEU A 276 -11.86 -3.85 1.81
CA LEU A 276 -11.95 -2.58 1.09
C LEU A 276 -11.50 -2.69 -0.37
N ALA A 277 -10.39 -3.38 -0.61
CA ALA A 277 -9.83 -3.51 -1.95
C ALA A 277 -9.02 -4.79 -2.14
N THR A 278 -9.00 -5.27 -3.37
CA THR A 278 -8.06 -6.31 -3.86
C THR A 278 -7.03 -5.66 -4.76
N THR A 279 -5.75 -6.05 -4.59
CA THR A 279 -4.69 -5.61 -5.48
C THR A 279 -3.89 -6.78 -6.05
N ILE A 280 -3.42 -6.61 -7.27
CA ILE A 280 -2.62 -7.60 -7.98
C ILE A 280 -1.49 -6.85 -8.69
N GLN A 281 -0.26 -7.34 -8.55
CA GLN A 281 0.87 -6.86 -9.34
C GLN A 281 1.58 -8.03 -10.00
N ASP A 282 1.82 -7.89 -11.30
CA ASP A 282 2.76 -8.71 -12.03
C ASP A 282 4.08 -7.94 -12.14
N GLY A 283 5.16 -8.59 -11.80
CA GLY A 283 6.46 -7.95 -11.76
C GLY A 283 7.59 -8.78 -12.35
N LEU A 284 8.60 -8.05 -12.80
CA LEU A 284 9.91 -8.64 -13.12
C LEU A 284 10.62 -8.91 -11.79
N VAL A 285 11.02 -10.16 -11.58
CA VAL A 285 11.73 -10.59 -10.37
C VAL A 285 12.89 -11.48 -10.79
N ARG A 286 14.10 -10.92 -10.80
CA ARG A 286 15.32 -11.64 -11.20
C ARG A 286 16.21 -11.85 -10.01
N PHE A 287 16.63 -13.10 -9.82
CA PHE A 287 17.60 -13.55 -8.82
C PHE A 287 18.90 -13.99 -9.47
N LYS A 288 19.93 -14.24 -8.67
CA LYS A 288 21.17 -14.86 -9.16
C LYS A 288 20.88 -16.24 -9.76
N ASP A 289 21.58 -16.59 -10.84
CA ASP A 289 21.37 -17.85 -11.55
C ASP A 289 21.68 -19.11 -10.70
N ASN A 290 22.45 -18.93 -9.61
CA ASN A 290 22.87 -20.02 -8.70
C ASN A 290 21.94 -20.20 -7.50
N SER A 291 20.87 -19.43 -7.36
CA SER A 291 19.92 -19.65 -6.30
C SER A 291 19.10 -20.91 -6.59
N SER A 292 19.35 -21.98 -5.85
CA SER A 292 18.48 -23.15 -5.89
C SER A 292 17.09 -22.72 -5.43
N PRO A 293 16.02 -23.01 -6.17
CA PRO A 293 14.67 -22.72 -5.69
C PRO A 293 14.46 -23.48 -4.38
N PRO A 294 13.73 -22.91 -3.43
CA PRO A 294 13.36 -23.63 -2.21
C PRO A 294 12.69 -24.94 -2.61
N LYS A 295 13.02 -26.01 -1.95
CA LYS A 295 12.33 -27.29 -2.13
C LYS A 295 10.88 -27.07 -1.69
N LEU A 296 9.96 -27.15 -2.63
CA LEU A 296 8.53 -27.11 -2.41
C LEU A 296 8.06 -28.35 -1.64
#